data_066e15177a0509aeb4817a75695eb08a
#
_entry.id   066e15177a0509aeb4817a75695eb08a
#
_cell.length_a   1.000
_cell.length_b   1.000
_cell.length_c   1.000
_cell.angle_alpha   90.00
_cell.angle_beta   90.00
_cell.angle_gamma   90.00
#
_symmetry.space_group_name_H-M   'P 1'
#
loop_
_entity.id
_entity.type
_entity.pdbx_description
1 polymer ?
#
loop_
_entity_poly.entity_id
_entity_poly.type
_entity_poly.pdbx_seq_one_letter_code
_entity_poly.pdbx_strand_id
1 'polypeptide(L)'
;MTTVAENYHENFVSWDFHKAGRELENFVINDLSNWYVRRSRRRLWNEDESNDKRSCQHTLHEVLLTVCKLMAPVSPFIPDQIHRDLTGYSVHLADWPVGSNLVERKLPPQSWVLEQEMSLVRKLAETGRRVRVEAGRRQRLPCKSGWIVGGPDISDFHEILAEELNVEELTTEEDLDRFQRIEIAPNRKSLGKKCRQDLPAVLELLENADPDNILLEIEAEICILEGYDITMEDIELRRVEKENFAAATISLEEIGDVSLVLDMSLNENLVSKGLARDIIRHVQAKRKEKNLDVEALIELNVWIDSKEQLFDNDWSHIQIETRAGNAGINQGEIPKKVEYFEVDGIGVNFSIKEIN
;
A
#
# COMPACT_ATOMS: atom_id res chain seq x y z
N MET A 1 -6.95 12.63 15.81
CA MET A 1 -6.84 14.09 16.03
C MET A 1 -6.81 14.45 17.51
N THR A 2 -7.66 13.88 18.36
CA THR A 2 -7.67 14.17 19.81
C THR A 2 -6.33 13.86 20.46
N THR A 3 -5.82 12.65 20.29
CA THR A 3 -4.50 12.21 20.79
C THR A 3 -3.37 13.14 20.31
N VAL A 4 -3.40 13.51 19.03
CA VAL A 4 -2.40 14.45 18.46
C VAL A 4 -2.48 15.84 19.13
N ALA A 5 -3.69 16.34 19.37
CA ALA A 5 -3.88 17.64 20.01
C ALA A 5 -3.40 17.63 21.47
N GLU A 6 -3.66 16.55 22.21
CA GLU A 6 -3.20 16.36 23.58
C GLU A 6 -1.66 16.29 23.66
N ASN A 7 -1.04 15.44 22.87
CA ASN A 7 0.42 15.31 22.80
C ASN A 7 1.09 16.63 22.34
N TYR A 8 0.49 17.29 21.32
CA TYR A 8 0.96 18.61 20.90
C TYR A 8 0.92 19.61 22.06
N HIS A 9 -0.18 19.65 22.79
CA HIS A 9 -0.33 20.53 23.96
C HIS A 9 0.73 20.24 25.03
N GLU A 10 0.89 18.99 25.43
CA GLU A 10 1.87 18.58 26.43
C GLU A 10 3.30 18.98 26.04
N ASN A 11 3.71 18.71 24.80
CA ASN A 11 4.99 19.10 24.28
C ASN A 11 5.13 20.64 24.20
N PHE A 12 4.08 21.35 23.82
CA PHE A 12 4.09 22.81 23.70
C PHE A 12 4.23 23.49 25.07
N VAL A 13 3.50 23.03 26.09
CA VAL A 13 3.56 23.57 27.46
C VAL A 13 4.91 23.25 28.11
N SER A 14 5.50 22.10 27.75
CA SER A 14 6.84 21.67 28.22
C SER A 14 7.99 22.37 27.46
N TRP A 15 7.70 23.33 26.59
CA TRP A 15 8.67 24.06 25.74
C TRP A 15 9.42 23.18 24.74
N ASP A 16 8.91 21.99 24.47
CA ASP A 16 9.46 21.07 23.45
C ASP A 16 8.77 21.31 22.08
N PHE A 17 8.93 22.54 21.57
CA PHE A 17 8.29 22.96 20.31
C PHE A 17 8.68 22.13 19.11
N HIS A 18 9.87 21.56 19.14
CA HIS A 18 10.36 20.72 18.06
C HIS A 18 9.57 19.40 17.97
N LYS A 19 9.27 18.75 19.10
CA LYS A 19 8.43 17.55 19.12
C LYS A 19 6.99 17.88 18.75
N ALA A 20 6.43 18.94 19.34
CA ALA A 20 5.09 19.40 19.01
C ALA A 20 4.93 19.64 17.50
N GLY A 21 5.86 20.39 16.89
CA GLY A 21 5.82 20.68 15.45
C GLY A 21 5.93 19.43 14.58
N ARG A 22 6.82 18.51 14.90
CA ARG A 22 6.99 17.25 14.14
C ARG A 22 5.77 16.34 14.22
N GLU A 23 5.16 16.25 15.37
CA GLU A 23 3.96 15.43 15.55
C GLU A 23 2.80 15.95 14.71
N LEU A 24 2.56 17.26 14.73
CA LEU A 24 1.54 17.89 13.92
C LEU A 24 1.85 17.77 12.41
N GLU A 25 3.10 17.97 12.00
CA GLU A 25 3.56 17.78 10.62
C GLU A 25 3.31 16.34 10.16
N ASN A 26 3.71 15.35 10.97
CA ASN A 26 3.49 13.95 10.66
C ASN A 26 1.99 13.63 10.49
N PHE A 27 1.16 14.12 11.40
CA PHE A 27 -0.28 13.95 11.30
C PHE A 27 -0.85 14.57 10.02
N VAL A 28 -0.49 15.82 9.70
CA VAL A 28 -1.03 16.54 8.53
C VAL A 28 -0.59 15.87 7.22
N ILE A 29 0.67 15.44 7.12
CA ILE A 29 1.21 14.83 5.91
C ILE A 29 0.72 13.38 5.76
N ASN A 30 0.96 12.55 6.77
CA ASN A 30 0.78 11.10 6.63
C ASN A 30 -0.65 10.65 6.93
N ASP A 31 -1.27 11.17 7.99
CA ASP A 31 -2.59 10.71 8.43
C ASP A 31 -3.71 11.45 7.72
N LEU A 32 -3.62 12.78 7.65
CA LEU A 32 -4.67 13.58 7.04
C LEU A 32 -4.56 13.59 5.51
N SER A 33 -3.44 14.05 4.94
CA SER A 33 -3.29 14.24 3.49
C SER A 33 -3.11 12.92 2.75
N ASN A 34 -2.07 12.15 3.10
CA ASN A 34 -1.68 10.94 2.38
C ASN A 34 -2.61 9.74 2.65
N TRP A 35 -3.37 9.76 3.75
CA TRP A 35 -4.30 8.68 4.07
C TRP A 35 -5.75 9.14 3.95
N TYR A 36 -6.25 9.97 4.87
CA TYR A 36 -7.66 10.31 4.95
C TYR A 36 -8.17 11.03 3.69
N VAL A 37 -7.55 12.15 3.31
CA VAL A 37 -7.99 12.96 2.15
C VAL A 37 -7.87 12.15 0.86
N ARG A 38 -6.76 11.43 0.66
CA ARG A 38 -6.56 10.61 -0.54
C ARG A 38 -7.65 9.54 -0.68
N ARG A 39 -7.98 8.82 0.38
CA ARG A 39 -9.02 7.78 0.37
C ARG A 39 -10.43 8.37 0.24
N SER A 40 -10.63 9.55 0.79
CA SER A 40 -11.94 10.21 0.77
C SER A 40 -12.26 10.94 -0.55
N ARG A 41 -11.34 10.95 -1.52
CA ARG A 41 -11.54 11.70 -2.77
C ARG A 41 -12.83 11.33 -3.50
N ARG A 42 -13.11 10.05 -3.68
CA ARG A 42 -14.34 9.59 -4.36
C ARG A 42 -15.59 10.05 -3.64
N ARG A 43 -15.60 10.02 -2.31
CA ARG A 43 -16.71 10.48 -1.47
C ARG A 43 -16.91 12.00 -1.59
N LEU A 44 -15.84 12.78 -1.57
CA LEU A 44 -15.87 14.25 -1.62
C LEU A 44 -16.26 14.78 -3.00
N TRP A 45 -15.88 14.09 -4.07
CA TRP A 45 -16.10 14.53 -5.46
C TRP A 45 -17.31 13.89 -6.13
N ASN A 46 -18.05 13.02 -5.41
CA ASN A 46 -19.32 12.52 -5.89
C ASN A 46 -20.31 13.67 -6.06
N GLU A 47 -21.06 13.69 -7.17
CA GLU A 47 -22.08 14.71 -7.44
C GLU A 47 -23.28 14.57 -6.48
N ASP A 48 -23.58 13.36 -6.02
CA ASP A 48 -24.67 13.09 -5.10
C ASP A 48 -24.41 13.61 -3.69
N GLU A 49 -25.36 14.38 -3.14
CA GLU A 49 -25.36 14.86 -1.78
C GLU A 49 -25.78 13.74 -0.80
N SER A 50 -24.90 12.79 -0.58
CA SER A 50 -25.11 11.68 0.34
C SER A 50 -24.77 12.05 1.80
N ASN A 51 -25.35 11.32 2.75
CA ASN A 51 -24.98 11.46 4.17
C ASN A 51 -23.49 11.09 4.40
N ASP A 52 -22.95 10.18 3.61
CA ASP A 52 -21.55 9.79 3.66
C ASP A 52 -20.62 10.95 3.24
N LYS A 53 -20.96 11.64 2.14
CA LYS A 53 -20.23 12.85 1.71
C LYS A 53 -20.26 13.94 2.78
N ARG A 54 -21.43 14.21 3.36
CA ARG A 54 -21.58 15.21 4.43
C ARG A 54 -20.78 14.84 5.68
N SER A 55 -20.78 13.57 6.08
CA SER A 55 -19.97 13.08 7.20
C SER A 55 -18.47 13.25 6.94
N CYS A 56 -18.03 12.97 5.71
CA CYS A 56 -16.66 13.17 5.32
C CYS A 56 -16.25 14.65 5.34
N GLN A 57 -17.09 15.53 4.79
CA GLN A 57 -16.87 16.99 4.79
C GLN A 57 -16.84 17.54 6.23
N HIS A 58 -17.77 17.11 7.09
CA HIS A 58 -17.79 17.53 8.47
C HIS A 58 -16.53 17.10 9.23
N THR A 59 -16.10 15.85 9.05
CA THR A 59 -14.87 15.35 9.66
C THR A 59 -13.65 16.17 9.21
N LEU A 60 -13.53 16.43 7.91
CA LEU A 60 -12.43 17.21 7.37
C LEU A 60 -12.44 18.65 7.88
N HIS A 61 -13.62 19.27 7.96
CA HIS A 61 -13.80 20.61 8.50
C HIS A 61 -13.33 20.71 9.95
N GLU A 62 -13.81 19.81 10.85
CA GLU A 62 -13.41 19.77 12.25
C GLU A 62 -11.90 19.57 12.43
N VAL A 63 -11.31 18.66 11.65
CA VAL A 63 -9.87 18.40 11.69
C VAL A 63 -9.08 19.64 11.25
N LEU A 64 -9.49 20.29 10.15
CA LEU A 64 -8.81 21.49 9.66
C LEU A 64 -8.88 22.64 10.65
N LEU A 65 -10.03 22.87 11.28
CA LEU A 65 -10.16 23.90 12.33
C LEU A 65 -9.22 23.61 13.51
N THR A 66 -9.12 22.35 13.92
CA THR A 66 -8.23 21.95 15.01
C THR A 66 -6.75 22.15 14.63
N VAL A 67 -6.37 21.75 13.43
CA VAL A 67 -5.00 21.98 12.89
C VAL A 67 -4.68 23.48 12.86
N CYS A 68 -5.60 24.33 12.38
CA CYS A 68 -5.40 25.77 12.37
C CYS A 68 -5.15 26.34 13.77
N LYS A 69 -5.93 25.90 14.76
CA LYS A 69 -5.75 26.35 16.15
C LYS A 69 -4.38 25.94 16.71
N LEU A 70 -3.94 24.68 16.48
CA LEU A 70 -2.63 24.19 16.95
C LEU A 70 -1.46 24.90 16.23
N MET A 71 -1.61 25.22 14.96
CA MET A 71 -0.56 25.89 14.17
C MET A 71 -0.45 27.41 14.47
N ALA A 72 -1.52 28.05 14.91
CA ALA A 72 -1.58 29.50 15.05
C ALA A 72 -0.47 30.14 15.91
N PRO A 73 -0.01 29.54 17.02
CA PRO A 73 1.07 30.10 17.83
C PRO A 73 2.44 30.10 17.11
N VAL A 74 2.67 29.17 16.17
CA VAL A 74 3.94 28.99 15.47
C VAL A 74 3.92 29.64 14.10
N SER A 75 2.80 29.58 13.40
CA SER A 75 2.59 30.14 12.07
C SER A 75 1.27 30.91 12.05
N PRO A 76 1.27 32.20 12.41
CA PRO A 76 0.02 32.92 12.69
C PRO A 76 -0.80 33.29 11.46
N PHE A 77 -0.24 33.39 10.27
CA PHE A 77 -0.91 34.00 9.12
C PHE A 77 -1.74 32.99 8.30
N ILE A 78 -1.15 31.87 7.90
CA ILE A 78 -1.82 30.86 7.06
C ILE A 78 -3.01 30.22 7.80
N PRO A 79 -2.84 29.74 9.05
CA PRO A 79 -3.97 29.20 9.80
C PRO A 79 -5.09 30.20 10.06
N ASP A 80 -4.76 31.49 10.27
CA ASP A 80 -5.78 32.54 10.44
C ASP A 80 -6.61 32.74 9.17
N GLN A 81 -5.94 32.78 8.01
CA GLN A 81 -6.64 32.89 6.74
C GLN A 81 -7.58 31.71 6.50
N ILE A 82 -7.07 30.48 6.67
CA ILE A 82 -7.88 29.27 6.48
C ILE A 82 -9.06 29.25 7.48
N HIS A 83 -8.81 29.58 8.74
CA HIS A 83 -9.86 29.59 9.76
C HIS A 83 -10.93 30.65 9.46
N ARG A 84 -10.55 31.83 8.97
CA ARG A 84 -11.49 32.89 8.54
C ARG A 84 -12.33 32.43 7.35
N ASP A 85 -11.72 31.77 6.38
CA ASP A 85 -12.44 31.28 5.19
C ASP A 85 -13.46 30.21 5.57
N LEU A 86 -13.17 29.39 6.58
CA LEU A 86 -14.07 28.34 7.08
C LEU A 86 -15.15 28.81 8.05
N THR A 87 -14.86 29.84 8.87
CA THR A 87 -15.75 30.22 10.01
C THR A 87 -16.21 31.70 9.98
N GLY A 88 -15.52 32.55 9.23
CA GLY A 88 -15.68 34.01 9.26
C GLY A 88 -14.93 34.72 10.40
N TYR A 89 -14.25 34.00 11.29
CA TYR A 89 -13.59 34.56 12.47
C TYR A 89 -12.09 34.25 12.50
N SER A 90 -11.31 35.10 13.19
CA SER A 90 -9.88 34.88 13.37
C SER A 90 -9.62 33.67 14.30
N VAL A 91 -8.62 32.85 13.93
CA VAL A 91 -8.16 31.74 14.76
C VAL A 91 -7.61 32.20 16.11
N HIS A 92 -7.06 33.41 16.18
CA HIS A 92 -6.50 33.99 17.41
C HIS A 92 -7.54 34.38 18.45
N LEU A 93 -8.83 34.36 18.08
CA LEU A 93 -9.96 34.56 18.98
C LEU A 93 -10.66 33.25 19.35
N ALA A 94 -10.19 32.13 18.80
CA ALA A 94 -10.75 30.82 19.06
C ALA A 94 -10.13 30.19 20.32
N ASP A 95 -10.92 29.37 21.02
CA ASP A 95 -10.42 28.61 22.16
C ASP A 95 -9.38 27.57 21.75
N TRP A 96 -8.40 27.35 22.62
CA TRP A 96 -7.38 26.34 22.45
C TRP A 96 -8.00 24.93 22.40
N PRO A 97 -7.63 24.07 21.43
CA PRO A 97 -8.35 22.83 21.16
C PRO A 97 -7.89 21.67 22.08
N VAL A 98 -7.87 21.85 23.39
CA VAL A 98 -7.50 20.85 24.41
C VAL A 98 -8.43 20.93 25.60
N GLY A 99 -8.61 19.84 26.35
CA GLY A 99 -9.45 19.76 27.52
C GLY A 99 -10.94 19.61 27.19
N SER A 100 -11.82 20.23 27.97
CA SER A 100 -13.27 20.08 27.82
C SER A 100 -13.83 20.43 26.43
N ASN A 101 -13.15 21.28 25.69
CA ASN A 101 -13.57 21.72 24.37
C ASN A 101 -13.35 20.64 23.26
N LEU A 102 -12.43 19.68 23.48
CA LEU A 102 -12.30 18.47 22.64
C LEU A 102 -13.04 17.26 23.26
N VAL A 103 -13.17 17.24 24.58
CA VAL A 103 -13.57 16.08 25.40
C VAL A 103 -15.09 15.97 25.58
N GLU A 104 -15.91 16.96 25.18
CA GLU A 104 -17.34 16.74 25.14
C GLU A 104 -17.79 15.62 24.18
N ARG A 105 -16.97 15.26 23.19
CA ARG A 105 -17.04 13.96 22.53
C ARG A 105 -16.16 12.97 23.30
N LYS A 106 -16.71 12.38 24.37
CA LYS A 106 -16.15 11.15 24.93
C LYS A 106 -16.01 10.17 23.80
N LEU A 107 -14.79 9.99 23.31
CA LEU A 107 -14.50 8.94 22.34
C LEU A 107 -15.03 7.63 22.95
N PRO A 108 -15.76 6.80 22.19
CA PRO A 108 -16.18 5.51 22.69
C PRO A 108 -14.95 4.75 23.21
N PRO A 109 -15.07 3.92 24.25
CA PRO A 109 -13.94 3.13 24.75
C PRO A 109 -13.21 2.33 23.68
N GLN A 110 -13.91 1.99 22.58
CA GLN A 110 -13.39 1.29 21.40
C GLN A 110 -12.52 2.18 20.49
N SER A 111 -12.50 3.49 20.67
CA SER A 111 -11.71 4.36 19.78
C SER A 111 -10.20 4.12 19.87
N TRP A 112 -9.71 3.73 21.03
CA TRP A 112 -8.30 3.37 21.21
C TRP A 112 -7.95 2.08 20.46
N VAL A 113 -8.81 1.07 20.50
CA VAL A 113 -8.64 -0.17 19.71
C VAL A 113 -8.63 0.16 18.22
N LEU A 114 -9.58 0.97 17.76
CA LEU A 114 -9.65 1.43 16.37
C LEU A 114 -8.39 2.19 15.91
N GLU A 115 -7.79 3.02 16.76
CA GLU A 115 -6.55 3.73 16.45
C GLU A 115 -5.38 2.74 16.28
N GLN A 116 -5.28 1.72 17.13
CA GLN A 116 -4.24 0.69 17.02
C GLN A 116 -4.42 -0.18 15.77
N GLU A 117 -5.64 -0.66 15.52
CA GLU A 117 -5.98 -1.44 14.33
C GLU A 117 -5.68 -0.65 13.05
N MET A 118 -6.09 0.61 12.98
CA MET A 118 -5.79 1.47 11.83
C MET A 118 -4.29 1.76 11.69
N SER A 119 -3.55 1.87 12.79
CA SER A 119 -2.09 1.99 12.76
C SER A 119 -1.44 0.75 12.16
N LEU A 120 -1.90 -0.45 12.53
CA LEU A 120 -1.45 -1.72 11.95
C LEU A 120 -1.79 -1.78 10.45
N VAL A 121 -3.02 -1.45 10.06
CA VAL A 121 -3.45 -1.42 8.65
C VAL A 121 -2.54 -0.52 7.81
N ARG A 122 -2.17 0.66 8.30
CA ARG A 122 -1.27 1.57 7.60
C ARG A 122 0.14 1.01 7.46
N LYS A 123 0.66 0.38 8.52
CA LYS A 123 1.98 -0.30 8.49
C LYS A 123 1.98 -1.46 7.50
N LEU A 124 0.91 -2.26 7.47
CA LEU A 124 0.75 -3.36 6.51
C LEU A 124 0.66 -2.82 5.08
N ALA A 125 -0.06 -1.73 4.84
CA ALA A 125 -0.13 -1.10 3.53
C ALA A 125 1.23 -0.57 3.05
N GLU A 126 2.03 0.00 3.94
CA GLU A 126 3.40 0.45 3.65
C GLU A 126 4.31 -0.75 3.36
N THR A 127 4.24 -1.78 4.20
CA THR A 127 5.00 -3.02 4.04
C THR A 127 4.67 -3.69 2.72
N GLY A 128 3.40 -3.80 2.34
CA GLY A 128 3.01 -4.40 1.06
C GLY A 128 3.52 -3.61 -0.15
N ARG A 129 3.58 -2.28 -0.07
CA ARG A 129 4.23 -1.48 -1.12
C ARG A 129 5.71 -1.79 -1.24
N ARG A 130 6.42 -1.98 -0.12
CA ARG A 130 7.83 -2.38 -0.09
C ARG A 130 8.02 -3.78 -0.68
N VAL A 131 7.24 -4.76 -0.23
CA VAL A 131 7.26 -6.14 -0.76
C VAL A 131 7.10 -6.16 -2.27
N ARG A 132 6.16 -5.39 -2.81
CA ARG A 132 5.97 -5.27 -4.26
C ARG A 132 7.20 -4.73 -4.99
N VAL A 133 7.84 -3.69 -4.43
CA VAL A 133 9.05 -3.10 -5.02
C VAL A 133 10.20 -4.09 -5.00
N GLU A 134 10.42 -4.78 -3.89
CA GLU A 134 11.46 -5.81 -3.74
C GLU A 134 11.25 -6.99 -4.69
N ALA A 135 9.98 -7.40 -4.91
CA ALA A 135 9.60 -8.41 -5.88
C ALA A 135 9.54 -7.90 -7.34
N GLY A 136 9.92 -6.65 -7.61
CA GLY A 136 9.87 -6.07 -8.96
C GLY A 136 8.45 -5.87 -9.50
N ARG A 137 7.41 -5.90 -8.63
CA ARG A 137 6.02 -5.79 -9.02
C ARG A 137 5.55 -4.34 -8.99
N ARG A 138 5.06 -3.83 -10.12
CA ARG A 138 4.49 -2.47 -10.20
C ARG A 138 3.24 -2.32 -9.34
N GLN A 139 3.09 -1.18 -8.67
CA GLN A 139 1.96 -0.91 -7.76
C GLN A 139 0.59 -0.97 -8.47
N ARG A 140 0.51 -0.64 -9.75
CA ARG A 140 -0.75 -0.64 -10.54
C ARG A 140 -1.18 -1.99 -11.03
N LEU A 141 -0.24 -2.93 -11.16
CA LEU A 141 -0.53 -4.28 -11.53
C LEU A 141 -1.12 -5.01 -10.31
N PRO A 142 -2.37 -5.43 -10.32
CA PRO A 142 -2.97 -6.05 -9.14
C PRO A 142 -2.32 -7.41 -8.83
N CYS A 143 -2.39 -7.81 -7.56
CA CYS A 143 -2.17 -9.19 -7.15
C CYS A 143 -3.52 -9.88 -7.01
N LYS A 144 -3.57 -11.19 -7.26
CA LYS A 144 -4.79 -11.96 -7.11
C LYS A 144 -5.19 -12.06 -5.64
N SER A 145 -4.26 -12.52 -4.81
CA SER A 145 -4.52 -12.80 -3.41
C SER A 145 -3.43 -12.23 -2.51
N GLY A 146 -3.80 -11.94 -1.27
CA GLY A 146 -2.90 -11.59 -0.19
C GLY A 146 -3.37 -12.20 1.13
N TRP A 147 -2.45 -12.40 2.04
CA TRP A 147 -2.72 -13.00 3.34
C TRP A 147 -2.04 -12.21 4.45
N ILE A 148 -2.76 -12.08 5.56
CA ILE A 148 -2.23 -11.56 6.80
C ILE A 148 -2.04 -12.77 7.71
N VAL A 149 -0.84 -12.95 8.23
CA VAL A 149 -0.51 -14.09 9.10
C VAL A 149 -0.09 -13.58 10.47
N GLY A 150 -0.79 -14.02 11.50
CA GLY A 150 -0.58 -13.55 12.86
C GLY A 150 -1.20 -12.19 13.17
N GLY A 151 -1.02 -11.74 14.42
CA GLY A 151 -1.56 -10.46 14.90
C GLY A 151 -3.04 -10.51 15.29
N PRO A 152 -3.63 -9.34 15.60
CA PRO A 152 -5.03 -9.22 15.95
C PRO A 152 -5.95 -9.40 14.74
N ASP A 153 -7.20 -9.71 15.01
CA ASP A 153 -8.22 -9.70 13.96
C ASP A 153 -8.49 -8.26 13.49
N ILE A 154 -8.21 -8.03 12.21
CA ILE A 154 -8.47 -6.76 11.49
C ILE A 154 -9.38 -6.97 10.29
N SER A 155 -10.23 -7.99 10.32
CA SER A 155 -11.13 -8.35 9.22
C SER A 155 -12.03 -7.20 8.77
N ASP A 156 -12.46 -6.33 9.68
CA ASP A 156 -13.24 -5.13 9.38
C ASP A 156 -12.51 -4.14 8.44
N PHE A 157 -11.18 -4.26 8.32
CA PHE A 157 -10.34 -3.41 7.48
C PHE A 157 -9.77 -4.13 6.26
N HIS A 158 -10.15 -5.37 6.01
CA HIS A 158 -9.64 -6.13 4.85
C HIS A 158 -9.92 -5.41 3.53
N GLU A 159 -11.11 -4.85 3.34
CA GLU A 159 -11.45 -4.10 2.14
C GLU A 159 -10.54 -2.87 1.96
N ILE A 160 -10.33 -2.11 3.03
CA ILE A 160 -9.44 -0.94 3.04
C ILE A 160 -8.01 -1.34 2.67
N LEU A 161 -7.52 -2.40 3.28
CA LEU A 161 -6.14 -2.86 3.07
C LEU A 161 -5.97 -3.51 1.69
N ALA A 162 -6.96 -4.25 1.19
CA ALA A 162 -6.95 -4.82 -0.14
C ALA A 162 -6.87 -3.73 -1.23
N GLU A 163 -7.65 -2.64 -1.08
CA GLU A 163 -7.54 -1.48 -1.97
C GLU A 163 -6.15 -0.83 -1.93
N GLU A 164 -5.57 -0.63 -0.74
CA GLU A 164 -4.25 -0.02 -0.56
C GLU A 164 -3.13 -0.88 -1.13
N LEU A 165 -3.24 -2.19 -0.97
CA LEU A 165 -2.31 -3.18 -1.49
C LEU A 165 -2.53 -3.47 -2.97
N ASN A 166 -3.65 -3.03 -3.55
CA ASN A 166 -4.08 -3.41 -4.89
C ASN A 166 -4.13 -4.95 -5.05
N VAL A 167 -4.86 -5.60 -4.16
CA VAL A 167 -5.08 -7.05 -4.11
C VAL A 167 -6.57 -7.30 -4.33
N GLU A 168 -6.94 -8.31 -5.11
CA GLU A 168 -8.35 -8.62 -5.37
C GLU A 168 -9.02 -9.29 -4.17
N GLU A 169 -8.27 -10.13 -3.45
CA GLU A 169 -8.76 -10.91 -2.33
C GLU A 169 -7.73 -10.89 -1.19
N LEU A 170 -8.15 -10.49 0.00
CA LEU A 170 -7.31 -10.46 1.20
C LEU A 170 -7.96 -11.30 2.30
N THR A 171 -7.19 -12.23 2.86
CA THR A 171 -7.66 -13.13 3.91
C THR A 171 -6.64 -13.24 5.04
N THR A 172 -7.07 -13.78 6.18
CA THR A 172 -6.18 -14.10 7.30
C THR A 172 -5.83 -15.58 7.26
N GLU A 173 -4.59 -15.90 7.57
CA GLU A 173 -4.08 -17.26 7.73
C GLU A 173 -3.37 -17.41 9.07
N GLU A 174 -3.34 -18.63 9.59
CA GLU A 174 -2.72 -18.90 10.90
C GLU A 174 -1.24 -19.22 10.77
N ASP A 175 -0.81 -19.79 9.64
CA ASP A 175 0.53 -20.32 9.46
C ASP A 175 1.23 -19.81 8.19
N LEU A 176 2.49 -19.41 8.35
CA LEU A 176 3.38 -19.01 7.26
C LEU A 176 3.93 -20.19 6.45
N ASP A 177 3.94 -21.40 6.99
CA ASP A 177 4.56 -22.57 6.36
C ASP A 177 3.88 -22.94 5.03
N ARG A 178 2.62 -22.52 4.85
CA ARG A 178 1.93 -22.61 3.56
C ARG A 178 2.64 -21.86 2.44
N PHE A 179 3.29 -20.74 2.74
CA PHE A 179 3.89 -19.82 1.78
C PHE A 179 5.41 -19.91 1.71
N GLN A 180 6.00 -20.61 2.67
CA GLN A 180 7.44 -20.76 2.81
C GLN A 180 7.85 -22.20 2.57
N ARG A 181 9.10 -22.38 2.21
CA ARG A 181 9.81 -23.67 2.20
C ARG A 181 11.08 -23.53 3.01
N ILE A 182 11.52 -24.63 3.55
CA ILE A 182 12.82 -24.69 4.20
C ILE A 182 13.87 -24.91 3.11
N GLU A 183 14.89 -24.09 3.07
CA GLU A 183 16.10 -24.31 2.31
C GLU A 183 17.25 -24.61 3.24
N ILE A 184 18.08 -25.53 2.85
CA ILE A 184 19.32 -25.85 3.56
C ILE A 184 20.44 -25.02 2.95
N ALA A 185 20.99 -24.12 3.75
CA ALA A 185 22.21 -23.40 3.39
C ALA A 185 23.41 -24.10 4.05
N PRO A 186 24.38 -24.57 3.26
CA PRO A 186 25.56 -25.24 3.82
C PRO A 186 26.44 -24.26 4.61
N ASN A 187 26.81 -24.64 5.83
CA ASN A 187 27.79 -23.92 6.63
C ASN A 187 29.20 -24.23 6.11
N ARG A 188 29.65 -23.42 5.14
CA ARG A 188 30.95 -23.61 4.48
C ARG A 188 32.13 -23.61 5.46
N LYS A 189 31.99 -22.98 6.64
CA LYS A 189 33.04 -22.92 7.64
C LYS A 189 33.18 -24.24 8.41
N SER A 190 32.07 -24.88 8.73
CA SER A 190 32.05 -26.22 9.37
C SER A 190 32.43 -27.30 8.38
N LEU A 191 31.75 -27.36 7.24
CA LEU A 191 31.98 -28.33 6.17
C LEU A 191 33.39 -28.24 5.60
N GLY A 192 33.97 -27.05 5.49
CA GLY A 192 35.35 -26.87 5.03
C GLY A 192 36.39 -27.53 5.93
N LYS A 193 36.13 -27.64 7.22
CA LYS A 193 37.01 -28.36 8.17
C LYS A 193 36.85 -29.87 8.03
N LYS A 194 35.63 -30.35 7.81
CA LYS A 194 35.29 -31.78 7.70
C LYS A 194 35.68 -32.35 6.33
N CYS A 195 35.23 -31.71 5.25
CA CYS A 195 35.29 -32.30 3.89
C CYS A 195 36.53 -31.91 3.08
N ARG A 196 37.20 -30.82 3.46
CA ARG A 196 38.43 -30.33 2.80
C ARG A 196 38.36 -30.32 1.27
N GLN A 197 38.98 -31.33 0.58
CA GLN A 197 39.05 -31.43 -0.87
C GLN A 197 37.69 -31.80 -1.51
N ASP A 198 36.84 -32.49 -0.78
CA ASP A 198 35.51 -32.97 -1.25
C ASP A 198 34.41 -31.97 -0.98
N LEU A 199 34.72 -30.79 -0.39
CA LEU A 199 33.77 -29.76 -0.10
C LEU A 199 32.89 -29.37 -1.30
N PRO A 200 33.40 -29.20 -2.54
CA PRO A 200 32.55 -28.86 -3.67
C PRO A 200 31.48 -29.91 -3.98
N ALA A 201 31.83 -31.20 -3.87
CA ALA A 201 30.90 -32.30 -4.14
C ALA A 201 29.81 -32.36 -3.05
N VAL A 202 30.18 -32.20 -1.79
CA VAL A 202 29.23 -32.16 -0.66
C VAL A 202 28.28 -30.97 -0.74
N LEU A 203 28.80 -29.80 -1.18
CA LEU A 203 27.97 -28.60 -1.37
C LEU A 203 26.93 -28.83 -2.49
N GLU A 204 27.34 -29.39 -3.61
CA GLU A 204 26.46 -29.72 -4.73
C GLU A 204 25.35 -30.73 -4.34
N LEU A 205 25.73 -31.75 -3.57
CA LEU A 205 24.76 -32.72 -3.04
C LEU A 205 23.75 -32.06 -2.10
N LEU A 206 24.18 -31.20 -1.20
CA LEU A 206 23.29 -30.45 -0.28
C LEU A 206 22.38 -29.47 -1.02
N GLU A 207 22.88 -28.80 -2.05
CA GLU A 207 22.09 -27.86 -2.87
C GLU A 207 20.99 -28.57 -3.70
N ASN A 208 21.23 -29.82 -4.10
CA ASN A 208 20.28 -30.62 -4.90
C ASN A 208 19.42 -31.58 -4.07
N ALA A 209 19.69 -31.71 -2.78
CA ALA A 209 18.94 -32.60 -1.91
C ALA A 209 17.59 -32.01 -1.49
N ASP A 210 16.61 -32.88 -1.23
CA ASP A 210 15.35 -32.51 -0.63
C ASP A 210 15.58 -32.10 0.84
N PRO A 211 15.28 -30.85 1.23
CA PRO A 211 15.50 -30.38 2.60
C PRO A 211 14.81 -31.22 3.66
N ASP A 212 13.58 -31.68 3.40
CA ASP A 212 12.82 -32.47 4.36
C ASP A 212 13.47 -33.82 4.62
N ASN A 213 14.01 -34.47 3.58
CA ASN A 213 14.74 -35.73 3.72
C ASN A 213 16.04 -35.56 4.50
N ILE A 214 16.83 -34.51 4.19
CA ILE A 214 18.06 -34.22 4.92
C ILE A 214 17.80 -33.99 6.40
N LEU A 215 16.73 -33.24 6.73
CA LEU A 215 16.37 -33.00 8.13
C LEU A 215 16.00 -34.29 8.85
N LEU A 216 15.19 -35.13 8.25
CA LEU A 216 14.82 -36.42 8.81
C LEU A 216 16.05 -37.34 9.03
N GLU A 217 16.99 -37.36 8.08
CA GLU A 217 18.24 -38.11 8.18
C GLU A 217 19.15 -37.57 9.30
N ILE A 218 19.26 -36.26 9.45
CA ILE A 218 20.04 -35.63 10.53
C ILE A 218 19.41 -35.93 11.89
N GLU A 219 18.07 -35.82 12.01
CA GLU A 219 17.36 -36.16 13.25
C GLU A 219 17.51 -37.62 13.62
N ALA A 220 17.62 -38.49 12.63
CA ALA A 220 17.86 -39.92 12.84
C ALA A 220 19.36 -40.26 13.04
N GLU A 221 20.25 -39.28 13.03
CA GLU A 221 21.71 -39.45 13.12
C GLU A 221 22.31 -40.37 12.02
N ILE A 222 21.71 -40.36 10.81
CA ILE A 222 22.10 -41.20 9.67
C ILE A 222 22.44 -40.43 8.40
N CYS A 223 22.55 -39.10 8.44
CA CYS A 223 22.85 -38.29 7.27
C CYS A 223 24.35 -38.40 6.91
N ILE A 224 24.68 -39.23 5.93
CA ILE A 224 26.03 -39.44 5.43
C ILE A 224 26.09 -39.08 3.95
N LEU A 225 26.73 -37.96 3.63
CA LEU A 225 26.95 -37.51 2.25
C LEU A 225 28.42 -37.68 1.86
N GLU A 226 28.65 -38.40 0.78
CA GLU A 226 30.01 -38.72 0.27
C GLU A 226 30.94 -39.31 1.36
N GLY A 227 30.38 -40.03 2.34
CA GLY A 227 31.11 -40.59 3.47
C GLY A 227 31.38 -39.64 4.62
N TYR A 228 30.82 -38.43 4.58
CA TYR A 228 30.87 -37.44 5.64
C TYR A 228 29.56 -37.42 6.43
N ASP A 229 29.68 -37.49 7.73
CA ASP A 229 28.56 -37.36 8.67
C ASP A 229 28.15 -35.88 8.76
N ILE A 230 26.96 -35.58 8.26
CA ILE A 230 26.39 -34.21 8.25
C ILE A 230 25.49 -34.04 9.46
N THR A 231 25.71 -32.98 10.17
CA THR A 231 24.99 -32.64 11.40
C THR A 231 24.34 -31.24 11.29
N MET A 232 23.48 -30.89 12.23
CA MET A 232 22.85 -29.55 12.30
C MET A 232 23.87 -28.38 12.38
N GLU A 233 25.11 -28.64 12.82
CA GLU A 233 26.16 -27.62 12.82
C GLU A 233 26.72 -27.32 11.43
N ASP A 234 26.54 -28.25 10.48
CA ASP A 234 27.06 -28.17 9.12
C ASP A 234 26.09 -27.50 8.15
N ILE A 235 24.86 -27.25 8.61
CA ILE A 235 23.80 -26.63 7.83
C ILE A 235 23.18 -25.45 8.58
N GLU A 236 22.62 -24.53 7.83
CA GLU A 236 21.79 -23.44 8.30
C GLU A 236 20.41 -23.57 7.62
N LEU A 237 19.37 -23.64 8.43
CA LEU A 237 18.00 -23.70 7.91
C LEU A 237 17.52 -22.29 7.61
N ARG A 238 17.11 -22.04 6.39
CA ARG A 238 16.53 -20.80 5.95
C ARG A 238 15.10 -21.01 5.51
N ARG A 239 14.21 -20.18 6.02
CA ARG A 239 12.85 -20.11 5.50
C ARG A 239 12.86 -19.11 4.35
N VAL A 240 12.48 -19.58 3.16
CA VAL A 240 12.38 -18.76 1.95
C VAL A 240 10.97 -18.88 1.41
N GLU A 241 10.50 -17.84 0.75
CA GLU A 241 9.19 -17.85 0.11
C GLU A 241 9.17 -18.88 -1.02
N LYS A 242 8.05 -19.60 -1.16
CA LYS A 242 7.79 -20.45 -2.33
C LYS A 242 7.67 -19.57 -3.57
N GLU A 243 7.89 -20.15 -4.74
CA GLU A 243 7.72 -19.46 -6.02
C GLU A 243 6.36 -18.73 -6.08
N ASN A 244 6.39 -17.53 -6.62
CA ASN A 244 5.23 -16.63 -6.76
C ASN A 244 4.69 -16.03 -5.46
N PHE A 245 5.30 -16.24 -4.31
CA PHE A 245 4.96 -15.50 -3.10
C PHE A 245 6.05 -14.51 -2.74
N ALA A 246 5.64 -13.40 -2.17
CA ALA A 246 6.53 -12.44 -1.54
C ALA A 246 5.95 -12.03 -0.19
N ALA A 247 6.77 -12.03 0.83
CA ALA A 247 6.32 -11.78 2.20
C ALA A 247 7.21 -10.76 2.91
N ALA A 248 6.66 -10.09 3.90
CA ALA A 248 7.43 -9.36 4.89
C ALA A 248 6.73 -9.39 6.25
N THR A 249 7.53 -9.50 7.29
CA THR A 249 7.11 -9.52 8.68
C THR A 249 7.38 -8.17 9.34
N ILE A 250 6.43 -7.73 10.16
CA ILE A 250 6.52 -6.56 11.01
C ILE A 250 6.48 -7.06 12.44
N SER A 251 7.52 -6.76 13.23
CA SER A 251 7.54 -7.03 14.67
C SER A 251 7.02 -5.81 15.42
N LEU A 252 5.99 -5.99 16.21
CA LEU A 252 5.35 -4.96 17.03
C LEU A 252 5.44 -5.34 18.50
N GLU A 253 5.92 -4.42 19.34
CA GLU A 253 6.19 -4.69 20.76
C GLU A 253 4.98 -5.23 21.53
N GLU A 254 3.78 -4.73 21.22
CA GLU A 254 2.54 -5.11 21.94
C GLU A 254 1.73 -6.22 21.26
N ILE A 255 1.96 -6.48 19.97
CA ILE A 255 1.13 -7.36 19.13
C ILE A 255 1.89 -8.63 18.74
N GLY A 256 3.23 -8.56 18.72
CA GLY A 256 4.08 -9.64 18.19
C GLY A 256 4.33 -9.48 16.69
N ASP A 257 4.66 -10.58 16.04
CA ASP A 257 4.97 -10.62 14.62
C ASP A 257 3.70 -10.74 13.78
N VAL A 258 3.59 -9.87 12.79
CA VAL A 258 2.53 -9.89 11.78
C VAL A 258 3.17 -9.94 10.41
N SER A 259 2.83 -10.93 9.63
CA SER A 259 3.37 -11.10 8.28
C SER A 259 2.33 -10.79 7.22
N LEU A 260 2.74 -10.10 6.19
CA LEU A 260 1.96 -9.89 4.98
C LEU A 260 2.55 -10.72 3.85
N VAL A 261 1.74 -11.55 3.23
CA VAL A 261 2.11 -12.37 2.06
C VAL A 261 1.30 -11.93 0.86
N LEU A 262 1.93 -11.79 -0.30
CA LEU A 262 1.29 -11.42 -1.55
C LEU A 262 1.56 -12.48 -2.62
N ASP A 263 0.52 -12.84 -3.38
CA ASP A 263 0.63 -13.68 -4.57
C ASP A 263 1.17 -12.84 -5.74
N MET A 264 2.36 -13.17 -6.19
CA MET A 264 3.03 -12.52 -7.30
C MET A 264 2.80 -13.23 -8.64
N SER A 265 1.95 -14.26 -8.70
CA SER A 265 1.58 -14.90 -9.96
C SER A 265 0.85 -13.89 -10.88
N LEU A 266 1.00 -14.08 -12.17
CA LEU A 266 0.35 -13.28 -13.20
C LEU A 266 -0.61 -14.13 -14.02
N ASN A 267 -1.75 -13.55 -14.33
CA ASN A 267 -2.66 -14.04 -15.34
C ASN A 267 -3.10 -12.90 -16.27
N GLU A 268 -3.70 -13.25 -17.38
CA GLU A 268 -4.16 -12.29 -18.40
C GLU A 268 -5.14 -11.23 -17.84
N ASN A 269 -6.01 -11.61 -16.91
CA ASN A 269 -6.95 -10.70 -16.27
C ASN A 269 -6.22 -9.61 -15.44
N LEU A 270 -5.22 -10.00 -14.63
CA LEU A 270 -4.43 -9.05 -13.86
C LEU A 270 -3.62 -8.11 -14.75
N VAL A 271 -3.10 -8.63 -15.87
CA VAL A 271 -2.38 -7.82 -16.86
C VAL A 271 -3.32 -6.80 -17.49
N SER A 272 -4.51 -7.21 -17.92
CA SER A 272 -5.54 -6.32 -18.47
C SER A 272 -5.92 -5.20 -17.48
N LYS A 273 -6.20 -5.54 -16.22
CA LYS A 273 -6.50 -4.56 -15.17
C LYS A 273 -5.34 -3.60 -14.90
N GLY A 274 -4.11 -4.11 -14.93
CA GLY A 274 -2.92 -3.27 -14.81
C GLY A 274 -2.79 -2.28 -15.95
N LEU A 275 -2.96 -2.75 -17.19
CA LEU A 275 -2.92 -1.94 -18.40
C LEU A 275 -4.01 -0.86 -18.38
N ALA A 276 -5.23 -1.21 -17.99
CA ALA A 276 -6.35 -0.25 -17.85
C ALA A 276 -6.00 0.90 -16.90
N ARG A 277 -5.42 0.60 -15.75
CA ARG A 277 -5.00 1.63 -14.77
C ARG A 277 -3.88 2.53 -15.29
N ASP A 278 -2.95 1.97 -16.07
CA ASP A 278 -1.91 2.78 -16.70
C ASP A 278 -2.50 3.69 -17.79
N ILE A 279 -3.42 3.21 -18.60
CA ILE A 279 -4.17 4.04 -19.57
C ILE A 279 -4.89 5.19 -18.85
N ILE A 280 -5.70 4.88 -17.82
CA ILE A 280 -6.42 5.89 -17.03
C ILE A 280 -5.46 6.97 -16.53
N ARG A 281 -4.32 6.58 -15.95
CA ARG A 281 -3.33 7.53 -15.44
C ARG A 281 -2.82 8.46 -16.54
N HIS A 282 -2.43 7.91 -17.69
CA HIS A 282 -1.87 8.71 -18.78
C HIS A 282 -2.91 9.65 -19.37
N VAL A 283 -4.16 9.18 -19.52
CA VAL A 283 -5.29 10.01 -19.96
C VAL A 283 -5.55 11.13 -18.96
N GLN A 284 -5.60 10.85 -17.65
CA GLN A 284 -5.80 11.88 -16.63
C GLN A 284 -4.64 12.89 -16.57
N ALA A 285 -3.40 12.45 -16.75
CA ALA A 285 -2.26 13.34 -16.86
C ALA A 285 -2.40 14.28 -18.07
N LYS A 286 -2.85 13.76 -19.21
CA LYS A 286 -3.07 14.57 -20.42
C LYS A 286 -4.26 15.51 -20.30
N ARG A 287 -5.35 15.12 -19.60
CA ARG A 287 -6.45 16.02 -19.25
C ARG A 287 -5.93 17.23 -18.46
N LYS A 288 -5.09 16.98 -17.44
CA LYS A 288 -4.50 18.03 -16.62
C LYS A 288 -3.58 18.95 -17.45
N GLU A 289 -2.75 18.40 -18.34
CA GLU A 289 -1.88 19.18 -19.23
C GLU A 289 -2.69 20.12 -20.14
N LYS A 290 -3.84 19.63 -20.63
CA LYS A 290 -4.76 20.43 -21.45
C LYS A 290 -5.66 21.38 -20.62
N ASN A 291 -5.53 21.42 -19.30
CA ASN A 291 -6.37 22.18 -18.37
C ASN A 291 -7.88 21.94 -18.56
N LEU A 292 -8.26 20.69 -18.88
CA LEU A 292 -9.67 20.32 -18.99
C LEU A 292 -10.32 20.32 -17.61
N ASP A 293 -11.57 20.77 -17.57
CA ASP A 293 -12.37 20.65 -16.35
C ASP A 293 -12.48 19.19 -15.88
N VAL A 294 -12.62 18.99 -14.58
CA VAL A 294 -12.80 17.65 -13.99
C VAL A 294 -14.05 16.98 -14.57
N GLU A 295 -15.09 17.76 -14.84
CA GLU A 295 -16.38 17.28 -15.37
C GLU A 295 -16.44 17.19 -16.90
N ALA A 296 -15.46 17.74 -17.62
CA ALA A 296 -15.45 17.73 -19.08
C ALA A 296 -15.47 16.32 -19.66
N LEU A 297 -16.39 16.08 -20.59
CA LEU A 297 -16.43 14.83 -21.36
C LEU A 297 -15.35 14.86 -22.45
N ILE A 298 -14.77 13.70 -22.71
CA ILE A 298 -13.76 13.54 -23.76
C ILE A 298 -14.14 12.45 -24.77
N GLU A 299 -13.68 12.63 -25.99
CA GLU A 299 -13.51 11.56 -26.96
C GLU A 299 -12.13 10.94 -26.74
N LEU A 300 -12.07 9.62 -26.46
CA LEU A 300 -10.86 8.86 -26.21
C LEU A 300 -10.65 7.82 -27.30
N ASN A 301 -9.54 7.90 -28.01
CA ASN A 301 -9.11 6.86 -28.93
C ASN A 301 -7.81 6.25 -28.44
N VAL A 302 -7.79 4.91 -28.33
CA VAL A 302 -6.63 4.12 -27.88
C VAL A 302 -6.22 3.15 -28.97
N TRP A 303 -4.93 3.01 -29.23
CA TRP A 303 -4.33 2.04 -30.14
C TRP A 303 -3.40 1.14 -29.32
N ILE A 304 -3.64 -0.15 -29.34
CA ILE A 304 -2.83 -1.20 -28.73
C ILE A 304 -2.58 -2.30 -29.74
N ASP A 305 -1.44 -2.98 -29.61
CA ASP A 305 -1.00 -3.98 -30.59
C ASP A 305 -1.96 -5.17 -30.69
N SER A 306 -2.59 -5.56 -29.56
CA SER A 306 -3.63 -6.61 -29.54
C SER A 306 -4.78 -6.23 -28.64
N LYS A 307 -6.01 -6.40 -29.14
CA LYS A 307 -7.25 -6.18 -28.36
C LYS A 307 -7.42 -7.19 -27.23
N GLU A 308 -6.84 -8.37 -27.36
CA GLU A 308 -6.90 -9.45 -26.37
C GLU A 308 -6.22 -9.09 -25.06
N GLN A 309 -5.37 -8.05 -25.08
CA GLN A 309 -4.66 -7.55 -23.90
C GLN A 309 -5.54 -6.70 -22.96
N LEU A 310 -6.75 -6.32 -23.40
CA LEU A 310 -7.67 -5.50 -22.62
C LEU A 310 -9.09 -6.07 -22.69
N PHE A 311 -9.62 -6.51 -21.54
CA PHE A 311 -10.97 -7.07 -21.44
C PHE A 311 -12.05 -5.99 -21.45
N ASP A 312 -13.25 -6.34 -21.88
CA ASP A 312 -14.38 -5.40 -22.03
C ASP A 312 -14.75 -4.69 -20.71
N ASN A 313 -14.66 -5.39 -19.59
CA ASN A 313 -14.94 -4.79 -18.27
C ASN A 313 -13.89 -3.72 -17.91
N ASP A 314 -12.63 -3.98 -18.22
CA ASP A 314 -11.53 -3.04 -17.97
C ASP A 314 -11.60 -1.84 -18.91
N TRP A 315 -12.05 -2.06 -20.16
CA TRP A 315 -12.34 -0.99 -21.09
C TRP A 315 -13.48 -0.08 -20.59
N SER A 316 -14.56 -0.68 -20.11
CA SER A 316 -15.66 0.08 -19.50
C SER A 316 -15.19 0.88 -18.28
N HIS A 317 -14.31 0.33 -17.48
CA HIS A 317 -13.69 1.04 -16.35
C HIS A 317 -12.85 2.24 -16.82
N ILE A 318 -12.06 2.09 -17.89
CA ILE A 318 -11.33 3.23 -18.49
C ILE A 318 -12.28 4.34 -18.90
N GLN A 319 -13.39 4.02 -19.58
CA GLN A 319 -14.37 5.02 -20.03
C GLN A 319 -14.94 5.82 -18.85
N ILE A 320 -15.33 5.14 -17.78
CA ILE A 320 -15.91 5.77 -16.57
C ILE A 320 -14.88 6.68 -15.90
N GLU A 321 -13.69 6.16 -15.59
CA GLU A 321 -12.66 6.88 -14.84
C GLU A 321 -12.04 8.04 -15.62
N THR A 322 -12.11 8.00 -16.96
CA THR A 322 -11.61 9.09 -17.82
C THR A 322 -12.68 10.04 -18.28
N ARG A 323 -13.96 9.81 -17.93
CA ARG A 323 -15.13 10.54 -18.43
C ARG A 323 -15.18 10.58 -19.97
N ALA A 324 -14.91 9.44 -20.60
CA ALA A 324 -14.97 9.31 -22.04
C ALA A 324 -16.42 9.13 -22.48
N GLY A 325 -17.04 10.20 -22.96
CA GLY A 325 -18.40 10.16 -23.54
C GLY A 325 -18.45 9.44 -24.87
N ASN A 326 -17.33 9.39 -25.58
CA ASN A 326 -17.12 8.57 -26.77
C ASN A 326 -15.71 7.95 -26.70
N ALA A 327 -15.61 6.63 -26.87
CA ALA A 327 -14.33 5.93 -26.73
C ALA A 327 -14.21 4.74 -27.69
N GLY A 328 -13.02 4.55 -28.26
CA GLY A 328 -12.74 3.47 -29.19
C GLY A 328 -11.36 2.88 -29.00
N ILE A 329 -11.27 1.53 -29.07
CA ILE A 329 -10.02 0.81 -29.25
C ILE A 329 -9.83 0.60 -30.76
N ASN A 330 -8.77 1.16 -31.30
CA ASN A 330 -8.50 1.14 -32.72
C ASN A 330 -7.39 0.14 -33.05
N GLN A 331 -7.57 -0.56 -34.18
CA GLN A 331 -6.56 -1.38 -34.84
C GLN A 331 -6.35 -0.77 -36.23
N GLY A 332 -5.23 -0.15 -36.49
CA GLY A 332 -4.93 0.45 -37.79
C GLY A 332 -3.80 1.47 -37.71
N GLU A 333 -3.69 2.29 -38.75
CA GLU A 333 -2.65 3.31 -38.81
C GLU A 333 -2.77 4.28 -37.62
N ILE A 334 -1.67 4.41 -36.86
CA ILE A 334 -1.56 5.32 -35.75
C ILE A 334 -1.42 6.74 -36.28
N PRO A 335 -2.27 7.70 -35.92
CA PRO A 335 -2.16 9.09 -36.35
C PRO A 335 -0.86 9.75 -35.92
N LYS A 336 -0.36 10.71 -36.70
CA LYS A 336 0.92 11.43 -36.43
C LYS A 336 0.97 12.25 -35.14
N LYS A 337 -0.18 12.52 -34.52
CA LYS A 337 -0.31 13.34 -33.29
C LYS A 337 -1.07 12.59 -32.23
N VAL A 338 -0.42 11.58 -31.65
CA VAL A 338 -0.93 10.80 -30.51
C VAL A 338 0.11 10.76 -29.41
N GLU A 339 -0.34 10.55 -28.19
CA GLU A 339 0.53 10.28 -27.06
C GLU A 339 0.95 8.81 -27.08
N TYR A 340 2.17 8.52 -26.63
CA TYR A 340 2.71 7.16 -26.56
C TYR A 340 3.25 6.87 -25.16
N PHE A 341 3.02 5.66 -24.69
CA PHE A 341 3.74 5.08 -23.56
C PHE A 341 3.85 3.56 -23.72
N GLU A 342 4.79 2.97 -23.02
CA GLU A 342 5.00 1.53 -22.99
C GLU A 342 4.90 1.00 -21.58
N VAL A 343 4.29 -0.17 -21.44
CA VAL A 343 4.04 -0.83 -20.16
C VAL A 343 4.22 -2.33 -20.35
N ASP A 344 5.19 -2.94 -19.65
CA ASP A 344 5.49 -4.39 -19.72
C ASP A 344 5.67 -4.91 -21.15
N GLY A 345 6.29 -4.13 -22.04
CA GLY A 345 6.47 -4.46 -23.43
C GLY A 345 5.22 -4.25 -24.31
N ILE A 346 4.14 -3.70 -23.75
CA ILE A 346 2.92 -3.36 -24.48
C ILE A 346 2.98 -1.88 -24.84
N GLY A 347 3.06 -1.57 -26.14
CA GLY A 347 2.97 -0.21 -26.67
C GLY A 347 1.53 0.28 -26.71
N VAL A 348 1.28 1.45 -26.13
CA VAL A 348 -0.04 2.09 -26.12
C VAL A 348 0.07 3.49 -26.69
N ASN A 349 -0.75 3.76 -27.70
CA ASN A 349 -0.95 5.11 -28.21
C ASN A 349 -2.35 5.58 -27.87
N PHE A 350 -2.53 6.85 -27.55
CA PHE A 350 -3.85 7.39 -27.27
C PHE A 350 -3.99 8.86 -27.68
N SER A 351 -5.21 9.27 -27.95
CA SER A 351 -5.55 10.67 -28.14
C SER A 351 -6.80 11.04 -27.36
N ILE A 352 -6.85 12.28 -26.86
CA ILE A 352 -8.03 12.84 -26.22
C ILE A 352 -8.44 14.15 -26.88
N LYS A 353 -9.74 14.34 -27.03
CA LYS A 353 -10.36 15.55 -27.51
C LYS A 353 -11.57 15.86 -26.63
N GLU A 354 -11.70 17.12 -26.20
CA GLU A 354 -12.88 17.57 -25.47
C GLU A 354 -14.13 17.51 -26.37
N ILE A 355 -15.23 17.04 -25.78
CA ILE A 355 -16.54 17.04 -26.42
C ILE A 355 -17.26 18.29 -25.90
N ASN A 356 -17.58 19.20 -26.82
CA ASN A 356 -18.35 20.41 -26.52
C ASN A 356 -19.83 20.11 -26.34
#